data_513cdc6c38f67118f1d03c8c356fc7c5
#
_entry.id   513cdc6c38f67118f1d03c8c356fc7c5
#
_cell.length_a   1.000
_cell.length_b   1.000
_cell.length_c   1.000
_cell.angle_alpha   90.00
_cell.angle_beta   90.00
_cell.angle_gamma   90.00
#
_symmetry.space_group_name_H-M   'P 1'
#
loop_
_entity.id
_entity.type
_entity.pdbx_description
1 polymer ?
#
loop_
_entity_poly.entity_id
_entity_poly.type
_entity_poly.pdbx_seq_one_letter_code
_entity_poly.pdbx_strand_id
1 'polypeptide(L)'
;LSSAEKHQHTPSTQDNAVLYKVTGWLGGLVLKIHARRRKPISDPAASQQQQLLKLVRTAKGTRFGQDHDFTSIESVTDYQQRVPIRTYDQFWTDYWSEPFPTLNNVTWPGDIRYFARSSGATTGESKHIPCSDEMIKSNNRGGLEVFLAHLANNPKSKISAGRTFLFGG
;
A
#
# COMPACT_ATOMS: atom_id res chain seq x y z
N LEU A 1 -46.44 33.35 -15.34
CA LEU A 1 -45.52 32.22 -15.30
C LEU A 1 -44.55 32.44 -14.15
N SER A 2 -44.85 31.82 -13.01
CA SER A 2 -44.09 31.93 -11.77
C SER A 2 -42.93 30.92 -11.79
N SER A 3 -41.71 31.43 -11.79
CA SER A 3 -40.50 30.63 -11.63
C SER A 3 -40.32 30.33 -10.12
N ALA A 4 -40.50 29.08 -9.73
CA ALA A 4 -40.16 28.61 -8.40
C ALA A 4 -38.64 28.48 -8.27
N GLU A 5 -38.01 29.42 -7.59
CA GLU A 5 -36.62 29.32 -7.15
C GLU A 5 -36.47 28.19 -6.12
N LYS A 6 -35.85 27.09 -6.52
CA LYS A 6 -35.40 26.06 -5.59
C LYS A 6 -34.22 26.60 -4.78
N HIS A 7 -34.47 27.05 -3.56
CA HIS A 7 -33.40 27.26 -2.58
C HIS A 7 -32.66 25.95 -2.33
N GLN A 8 -31.47 25.79 -2.92
CA GLN A 8 -30.52 24.79 -2.49
C GLN A 8 -29.97 25.21 -1.14
N HIS A 9 -30.37 24.49 -0.09
CA HIS A 9 -29.86 24.67 1.27
C HIS A 9 -28.42 24.18 1.31
N THR A 10 -27.45 25.06 1.20
CA THR A 10 -26.04 24.80 1.47
C THR A 10 -25.88 24.64 2.99
N PRO A 11 -25.38 23.49 3.48
CA PRO A 11 -25.21 23.29 4.92
C PRO A 11 -24.25 24.32 5.51
N SER A 12 -24.63 24.89 6.67
CA SER A 12 -23.83 25.91 7.34
C SER A 12 -22.47 25.35 7.79
N THR A 13 -21.48 26.22 7.94
CA THR A 13 -20.13 25.84 8.44
C THR A 13 -20.19 25.16 9.81
N GLN A 14 -21.22 25.49 10.62
CA GLN A 14 -21.45 24.88 11.93
C GLN A 14 -21.98 23.44 11.79
N ASP A 15 -22.92 23.18 10.85
CA ASP A 15 -23.49 21.84 10.62
C ASP A 15 -22.40 20.88 10.13
N ASN A 16 -21.52 21.35 9.27
CA ASN A 16 -20.35 20.60 8.83
C ASN A 16 -19.40 20.25 9.99
N ALA A 17 -19.15 21.20 10.92
CA ALA A 17 -18.28 20.97 12.07
C ALA A 17 -18.84 19.92 13.04
N VAL A 18 -20.15 19.88 13.24
CA VAL A 18 -20.82 18.85 14.06
C VAL A 18 -20.76 17.49 13.38
N LEU A 19 -21.03 17.44 12.08
CA LEU A 19 -20.96 16.21 11.29
C LEU A 19 -19.55 15.59 11.33
N TYR A 20 -18.49 16.41 11.16
CA TYR A 20 -17.10 15.94 11.26
C TYR A 20 -16.74 15.42 12.65
N LYS A 21 -17.26 16.04 13.72
CA LYS A 21 -17.04 15.54 15.09
C LYS A 21 -17.72 14.19 15.34
N VAL A 22 -18.96 14.04 14.88
CA VAL A 22 -19.72 12.79 15.06
C VAL A 22 -19.12 11.65 14.22
N THR A 23 -18.79 11.90 12.94
CA THR A 23 -18.18 10.89 12.08
C THR A 23 -16.77 10.52 12.56
N GLY A 24 -15.99 11.48 13.03
CA GLY A 24 -14.68 11.25 13.63
C GLY A 24 -14.76 10.42 14.92
N TRP A 25 -15.76 10.68 15.76
CA TRP A 25 -15.98 9.90 16.99
C TRP A 25 -16.39 8.45 16.70
N LEU A 26 -17.34 8.23 15.78
CA LEU A 26 -17.78 6.89 15.36
C LEU A 26 -16.65 6.12 14.68
N GLY A 27 -15.90 6.76 13.77
CA GLY A 27 -14.73 6.17 13.14
C GLY A 27 -13.67 5.77 14.17
N GLY A 28 -13.39 6.62 15.14
CA GLY A 28 -12.46 6.34 16.25
C GLY A 28 -12.92 5.17 17.13
N LEU A 29 -14.22 5.03 17.37
CA LEU A 29 -14.77 3.90 18.12
C LEU A 29 -14.61 2.58 17.35
N VAL A 30 -14.92 2.57 16.05
CA VAL A 30 -14.75 1.39 15.18
C VAL A 30 -13.29 0.98 15.14
N LEU A 31 -12.36 1.92 14.94
CA LEU A 31 -10.92 1.66 14.94
C LEU A 31 -10.45 1.08 16.27
N LYS A 32 -10.92 1.59 17.41
CA LYS A 32 -10.58 1.05 18.75
C LYS A 32 -11.09 -0.37 18.97
N ILE A 33 -12.27 -0.70 18.46
CA ILE A 33 -12.82 -2.06 18.51
C ILE A 33 -11.94 -3.00 17.65
N HIS A 34 -11.59 -2.59 16.44
CA HIS A 34 -10.70 -3.36 15.58
C HIS A 34 -9.32 -3.56 16.21
N ALA A 35 -8.73 -2.51 16.79
CA ALA A 35 -7.44 -2.58 17.47
C ALA A 35 -7.43 -3.63 18.60
N ARG A 36 -8.49 -3.72 19.39
CA ARG A 36 -8.62 -4.70 20.49
C ARG A 36 -8.80 -6.14 20.02
N ARG A 37 -9.30 -6.35 18.80
CA ARG A 37 -9.53 -7.69 18.21
C ARG A 37 -8.32 -8.25 17.47
N ARG A 38 -7.21 -7.50 17.38
CA ARG A 38 -6.00 -7.94 16.69
C ARG A 38 -5.38 -9.13 17.43
N LYS A 39 -5.14 -10.19 16.67
CA LYS A 39 -4.36 -11.32 17.16
C LYS A 39 -2.88 -11.07 16.82
N PRO A 40 -1.96 -11.22 17.77
CA PRO A 40 -0.54 -11.18 17.46
C PRO A 40 -0.17 -12.33 16.50
N ILE A 41 0.84 -12.10 15.66
CA ILE A 41 1.40 -13.15 14.81
C ILE A 41 2.13 -14.12 15.73
N SER A 42 1.67 -15.37 15.83
CA SER A 42 2.25 -16.37 16.70
C SER A 42 3.62 -16.86 16.22
N ASP A 43 3.81 -16.93 14.91
CA ASP A 43 5.07 -17.32 14.27
C ASP A 43 5.40 -16.37 13.11
N PRO A 44 6.24 -15.36 13.35
CA PRO A 44 6.66 -14.41 12.32
C PRO A 44 7.46 -15.06 11.19
N ALA A 45 8.29 -16.06 11.48
CA ALA A 45 9.12 -16.72 10.46
C ALA A 45 8.26 -17.52 9.48
N ALA A 46 7.34 -18.33 9.99
CA ALA A 46 6.39 -19.05 9.16
C ALA A 46 5.50 -18.09 8.34
N SER A 47 5.07 -16.99 8.91
CA SER A 47 4.27 -15.97 8.21
C SER A 47 5.05 -15.32 7.07
N GLN A 48 6.33 -15.01 7.26
CA GLN A 48 7.20 -14.46 6.21
C GLN A 48 7.43 -15.46 5.09
N GLN A 49 7.71 -16.72 5.42
CA GLN A 49 7.87 -17.79 4.43
C GLN A 49 6.60 -17.97 3.58
N GLN A 50 5.44 -18.05 4.23
CA GLN A 50 4.16 -18.16 3.54
C GLN A 50 3.92 -16.98 2.60
N GLN A 51 4.22 -15.76 3.05
CA GLN A 51 4.09 -14.57 2.23
C GLN A 51 5.03 -14.57 1.03
N LEU A 52 6.31 -14.96 1.21
CA LEU A 52 7.26 -15.11 0.10
C LEU A 52 6.74 -16.09 -0.95
N LEU A 53 6.39 -17.30 -0.53
CA LEU A 53 5.90 -18.33 -1.46
C LEU A 53 4.59 -17.95 -2.15
N LYS A 54 3.73 -17.17 -1.48
CA LYS A 54 2.54 -16.60 -2.11
C LYS A 54 2.92 -15.61 -3.22
N LEU A 55 3.86 -14.69 -2.97
CA LEU A 55 4.33 -13.72 -3.96
C LEU A 55 4.97 -14.41 -5.18
N VAL A 56 5.84 -15.40 -4.94
CA VAL A 56 6.48 -16.22 -5.97
C VAL A 56 5.43 -16.90 -6.85
N ARG A 57 4.46 -17.59 -6.24
CA ARG A 57 3.37 -18.24 -6.98
C ARG A 57 2.53 -17.27 -7.80
N THR A 58 2.28 -16.06 -7.26
CA THR A 58 1.54 -15.04 -7.97
C THR A 58 2.32 -14.52 -9.18
N ALA A 59 3.64 -14.34 -9.05
CA ALA A 59 4.49 -13.76 -10.09
C ALA A 59 5.08 -14.81 -11.07
N LYS A 60 4.78 -16.11 -10.92
CA LYS A 60 5.39 -17.18 -11.73
C LYS A 60 5.22 -17.01 -13.24
N GLY A 61 4.14 -16.39 -13.71
CA GLY A 61 3.86 -16.15 -15.12
C GLY A 61 4.43 -14.86 -15.68
N THR A 62 5.10 -14.04 -14.87
CA THR A 62 5.76 -12.82 -15.32
C THR A 62 7.10 -13.13 -15.98
N ARG A 63 7.65 -12.17 -16.76
CA ARG A 63 9.00 -12.30 -17.34
C ARG A 63 10.03 -12.61 -16.26
N PHE A 64 10.03 -11.84 -15.17
CA PHE A 64 10.95 -12.06 -14.03
C PHE A 64 10.76 -13.45 -13.39
N GLY A 65 9.52 -13.90 -13.24
CA GLY A 65 9.23 -15.22 -12.69
C GLY A 65 9.67 -16.36 -13.57
N GLN A 66 9.59 -16.22 -14.89
CA GLN A 66 10.10 -17.18 -15.87
C GLN A 66 11.61 -17.23 -15.90
N ASP A 67 12.29 -16.08 -15.92
CA ASP A 67 13.74 -15.96 -15.94
C ASP A 67 14.41 -16.59 -14.69
N HIS A 68 13.68 -16.67 -13.57
CA HIS A 68 14.17 -17.22 -12.31
C HIS A 68 13.47 -18.53 -11.90
N ASP A 69 12.76 -19.16 -12.84
CA ASP A 69 12.06 -20.44 -12.64
C ASP A 69 11.22 -20.48 -11.34
N PHE A 70 10.33 -19.52 -11.19
CA PHE A 70 9.46 -19.40 -10.01
C PHE A 70 8.53 -20.60 -9.81
N THR A 71 8.36 -21.42 -10.85
CA THR A 71 7.55 -22.65 -10.77
C THR A 71 8.19 -23.72 -9.88
N SER A 72 9.53 -23.72 -9.77
CA SER A 72 10.32 -24.68 -9.00
C SER A 72 10.73 -24.16 -7.61
N ILE A 73 10.20 -23.00 -7.17
CA ILE A 73 10.51 -22.44 -5.86
C ILE A 73 9.48 -22.90 -4.83
N GLU A 74 9.90 -23.73 -3.90
CA GLU A 74 9.08 -24.27 -2.82
C GLU A 74 9.53 -23.82 -1.42
N SER A 75 10.72 -23.22 -1.31
CA SER A 75 11.33 -22.78 -0.05
C SER A 75 12.02 -21.42 -0.18
N VAL A 76 12.35 -20.82 0.97
CA VAL A 76 13.21 -19.62 1.03
C VAL A 76 14.58 -19.90 0.44
N THR A 77 15.14 -21.07 0.67
CA THR A 77 16.44 -21.49 0.14
C THR A 77 16.43 -21.56 -1.38
N ASP A 78 15.38 -22.15 -1.98
CA ASP A 78 15.24 -22.21 -3.44
C ASP A 78 15.19 -20.80 -4.04
N TYR A 79 14.42 -19.89 -3.38
CA TYR A 79 14.34 -18.50 -3.80
C TYR A 79 15.72 -17.82 -3.77
N GLN A 80 16.48 -17.98 -2.70
CA GLN A 80 17.81 -17.39 -2.54
C GLN A 80 18.83 -17.93 -3.56
N GLN A 81 18.71 -19.18 -3.96
CA GLN A 81 19.59 -19.79 -4.96
C GLN A 81 19.28 -19.34 -6.39
N ARG A 82 18.00 -19.06 -6.70
CA ARG A 82 17.54 -18.77 -8.07
C ARG A 82 17.45 -17.27 -8.35
N VAL A 83 17.20 -16.45 -7.33
CA VAL A 83 16.99 -15.01 -7.48
C VAL A 83 18.19 -14.24 -6.97
N PRO A 84 19.08 -13.78 -7.85
CA PRO A 84 20.26 -13.02 -7.44
C PRO A 84 19.86 -11.65 -6.87
N ILE A 85 20.68 -11.14 -5.93
CA ILE A 85 20.55 -9.76 -5.45
C ILE A 85 20.90 -8.82 -6.60
N ARG A 86 20.03 -7.82 -6.84
CA ARG A 86 20.18 -6.83 -7.91
C ARG A 86 20.09 -5.42 -7.36
N THR A 87 20.82 -4.50 -7.97
CA THR A 87 20.63 -3.07 -7.76
C THR A 87 19.41 -2.55 -8.51
N TYR A 88 18.99 -1.31 -8.19
CA TYR A 88 17.92 -0.65 -8.95
C TYR A 88 18.30 -0.52 -10.44
N ASP A 89 19.55 -0.12 -10.73
CA ASP A 89 19.98 0.12 -12.10
C ASP A 89 19.96 -1.16 -12.94
N GLN A 90 20.30 -2.31 -12.34
CA GLN A 90 20.15 -3.63 -12.96
C GLN A 90 18.68 -3.96 -13.23
N PHE A 91 17.77 -3.72 -12.27
CA PHE A 91 16.34 -3.91 -12.51
C PHE A 91 15.81 -2.99 -13.60
N TRP A 92 16.25 -1.72 -13.59
CA TRP A 92 15.85 -0.75 -14.60
C TRP A 92 16.27 -1.21 -15.99
N THR A 93 17.54 -1.55 -16.17
CA THR A 93 18.10 -1.96 -17.47
C THR A 93 17.50 -3.29 -17.95
N ASP A 94 17.39 -4.29 -17.06
CA ASP A 94 17.02 -5.64 -17.48
C ASP A 94 15.51 -5.82 -17.68
N TYR A 95 14.68 -5.06 -16.92
CA TYR A 95 13.25 -5.32 -16.87
C TYR A 95 12.34 -4.12 -17.10
N TRP A 96 12.71 -2.91 -16.67
CA TRP A 96 11.74 -1.82 -16.57
C TRP A 96 11.89 -0.75 -17.63
N SER A 97 13.11 -0.45 -18.14
CA SER A 97 13.36 0.65 -19.06
C SER A 97 12.65 0.47 -20.42
N GLU A 98 12.71 -0.73 -20.97
CA GLU A 98 12.13 -1.02 -22.30
C GLU A 98 10.60 -0.90 -22.31
N PRO A 99 9.84 -1.52 -21.37
CA PRO A 99 8.38 -1.39 -21.36
C PRO A 99 7.85 -0.12 -20.66
N PHE A 100 8.73 0.71 -20.06
CA PHE A 100 8.28 1.97 -19.43
C PHE A 100 7.55 2.87 -20.44
N PRO A 101 6.43 3.54 -20.11
CA PRO A 101 5.87 3.78 -18.77
C PRO A 101 4.78 2.78 -18.32
N THR A 102 4.59 1.66 -18.99
CA THR A 102 3.61 0.65 -18.59
C THR A 102 4.25 -0.73 -18.61
N LEU A 103 4.39 -1.36 -17.45
CA LEU A 103 4.94 -2.72 -17.37
C LEU A 103 3.80 -3.74 -17.47
N ASN A 104 3.77 -4.55 -18.51
CA ASN A 104 2.80 -5.63 -18.67
C ASN A 104 3.45 -6.98 -18.36
N ASN A 105 3.02 -7.64 -17.28
CA ASN A 105 3.52 -8.94 -16.83
C ASN A 105 5.07 -9.04 -16.73
N VAL A 106 5.74 -7.96 -16.38
CA VAL A 106 7.22 -7.91 -16.29
C VAL A 106 7.71 -8.47 -14.96
N THR A 107 7.50 -7.75 -13.87
CA THR A 107 7.91 -8.16 -12.52
C THR A 107 6.73 -8.49 -11.61
N TRP A 108 5.51 -8.16 -12.04
CA TRP A 108 4.26 -8.49 -11.39
C TRP A 108 3.18 -8.74 -12.44
N PRO A 109 2.16 -9.60 -12.18
CA PRO A 109 1.08 -9.85 -13.12
C PRO A 109 0.26 -8.61 -13.43
N GLY A 110 -0.18 -8.50 -14.69
CA GLY A 110 -1.01 -7.40 -15.19
C GLY A 110 -0.20 -6.15 -15.50
N ASP A 111 -0.92 -5.03 -15.64
CA ASP A 111 -0.34 -3.73 -16.01
C ASP A 111 0.04 -2.93 -14.77
N ILE A 112 1.28 -2.51 -14.69
CA ILE A 112 1.73 -1.49 -13.73
C ILE A 112 1.89 -0.17 -14.49
N ARG A 113 1.08 0.82 -14.10
CA ARG A 113 1.05 2.17 -14.68
C ARG A 113 1.49 3.25 -13.70
N TYR A 114 1.63 2.90 -12.43
CA TYR A 114 2.02 3.83 -11.38
C TYR A 114 3.47 3.57 -10.95
N PHE A 115 4.22 4.67 -10.82
CA PHE A 115 5.60 4.64 -10.38
C PHE A 115 5.79 5.65 -9.26
N ALA A 116 6.29 5.20 -8.13
CA ALA A 116 6.74 6.10 -7.08
C ALA A 116 8.09 6.71 -7.49
N ARG A 117 8.23 8.03 -7.34
CA ARG A 117 9.52 8.70 -7.54
C ARG A 117 10.26 8.79 -6.23
N SER A 118 11.49 8.29 -6.18
CA SER A 118 12.38 8.54 -5.05
C SER A 118 12.99 9.94 -5.16
N SER A 119 13.34 10.54 -4.02
CA SER A 119 13.90 11.90 -3.96
C SER A 119 15.31 12.05 -4.57
N GLY A 120 15.94 10.96 -4.99
CA GLY A 120 17.31 11.01 -5.57
C GLY A 120 18.39 11.53 -4.60
N ALA A 121 18.12 11.54 -3.30
CA ALA A 121 18.98 12.17 -2.30
C ALA A 121 20.44 11.67 -2.28
N THR A 122 20.67 10.44 -2.76
CA THR A 122 22.00 9.81 -2.74
C THR A 122 22.76 9.94 -4.07
N THR A 123 22.05 9.94 -5.21
CA THR A 123 22.67 9.94 -6.55
C THR A 123 22.31 11.15 -7.40
N GLY A 124 21.44 12.04 -6.90
CA GLY A 124 20.91 13.18 -7.66
C GLY A 124 19.83 12.84 -8.67
N GLU A 125 19.65 11.57 -9.02
CA GLU A 125 18.68 11.11 -10.00
C GLU A 125 17.45 10.48 -9.34
N SER A 126 16.27 10.93 -9.75
CA SER A 126 15.01 10.33 -9.29
C SER A 126 14.82 8.94 -9.89
N LYS A 127 14.54 7.95 -9.05
CA LYS A 127 14.26 6.58 -9.49
C LYS A 127 12.76 6.36 -9.61
N HIS A 128 12.34 5.60 -10.62
CA HIS A 128 10.95 5.22 -10.85
C HIS A 128 10.71 3.80 -10.35
N ILE A 129 10.00 3.66 -9.25
CA ILE A 129 9.74 2.36 -8.59
C ILE A 129 8.34 1.90 -8.99
N PRO A 130 8.19 0.76 -9.68
CA PRO A 130 6.89 0.25 -10.10
C PRO A 130 5.99 -0.06 -8.90
N CYS A 131 4.73 0.41 -8.93
CA CYS A 131 3.74 0.20 -7.89
C CYS A 131 2.54 -0.55 -8.44
N SER A 132 2.39 -1.83 -8.09
CA SER A 132 1.17 -2.57 -8.41
C SER A 132 0.01 -2.16 -7.50
N ASP A 133 -1.23 -2.42 -7.93
CA ASP A 133 -2.41 -2.18 -7.11
C ASP A 133 -2.37 -2.95 -5.79
N GLU A 134 -1.82 -4.18 -5.80
CA GLU A 134 -1.64 -4.99 -4.60
C GLU A 134 -0.63 -4.38 -3.63
N MET A 135 0.45 -3.80 -4.16
CA MET A 135 1.43 -3.07 -3.35
C MET A 135 0.79 -1.84 -2.70
N ILE A 136 0.02 -1.06 -3.47
CA ILE A 136 -0.70 0.12 -2.94
C ILE A 136 -1.70 -0.30 -1.85
N LYS A 137 -2.49 -1.35 -2.09
CA LYS A 137 -3.42 -1.92 -1.09
C LYS A 137 -2.68 -2.41 0.16
N SER A 138 -1.51 -3.04 -0.01
CA SER A 138 -0.68 -3.52 1.10
C SER A 138 -0.12 -2.36 1.93
N ASN A 139 0.38 -1.30 1.28
CA ASN A 139 0.87 -0.10 1.95
C ASN A 139 -0.23 0.61 2.74
N ASN A 140 -1.43 0.75 2.15
CA ASN A 140 -2.58 1.34 2.84
C ASN A 140 -2.99 0.51 4.06
N ARG A 141 -2.95 -0.82 3.95
CA ARG A 141 -3.20 -1.71 5.09
C ARG A 141 -2.13 -1.55 6.16
N GLY A 142 -0.84 -1.50 5.78
CA GLY A 142 0.27 -1.25 6.70
C GLY A 142 0.12 0.07 7.45
N GLY A 143 -0.24 1.15 6.75
CA GLY A 143 -0.54 2.44 7.37
C GLY A 143 -1.69 2.36 8.38
N LEU A 144 -2.80 1.69 8.02
CA LEU A 144 -3.92 1.46 8.94
C LEU A 144 -3.48 0.67 10.18
N GLU A 145 -2.64 -0.34 10.02
CA GLU A 145 -2.12 -1.15 11.11
C GLU A 145 -1.32 -0.32 12.14
N VAL A 146 -0.57 0.70 11.69
CA VAL A 146 0.14 1.63 12.59
C VAL A 146 -0.86 2.42 13.44
N PHE A 147 -1.94 2.95 12.82
CA PHE A 147 -3.01 3.63 13.55
C PHE A 147 -3.70 2.71 14.56
N LEU A 148 -4.01 1.48 14.16
CA LEU A 148 -4.64 0.50 15.05
C LEU A 148 -3.74 0.14 16.24
N ALA A 149 -2.44 -0.03 16.00
CA ALA A 149 -1.47 -0.28 17.05
C ALA A 149 -1.37 0.92 18.03
N HIS A 150 -1.32 2.15 17.51
CA HIS A 150 -1.34 3.35 18.33
C HIS A 150 -2.59 3.42 19.22
N LEU A 151 -3.78 3.20 18.66
CA LEU A 151 -5.04 3.26 19.40
C LEU A 151 -5.18 2.14 20.42
N ALA A 152 -4.63 0.95 20.15
CA ALA A 152 -4.61 -0.16 21.11
C ALA A 152 -3.77 0.18 22.35
N ASN A 153 -2.61 0.80 22.15
CA ASN A 153 -1.70 1.19 23.23
C ASN A 153 -2.09 2.52 23.90
N ASN A 154 -2.86 3.37 23.21
CA ASN A 154 -3.28 4.69 23.69
C ASN A 154 -4.81 4.86 23.60
N PRO A 155 -5.62 4.20 24.45
CA PRO A 155 -7.08 4.22 24.36
C PRO A 155 -7.71 5.61 24.47
N LYS A 156 -7.01 6.58 25.10
CA LYS A 156 -7.46 7.97 25.25
C LYS A 156 -7.01 8.88 24.10
N SER A 157 -6.30 8.34 23.10
CA SER A 157 -5.82 9.11 21.95
C SER A 157 -6.97 9.75 21.19
N LYS A 158 -6.77 11.01 20.80
CA LYS A 158 -7.69 11.80 19.96
C LYS A 158 -7.18 11.94 18.52
N ILE A 159 -6.27 11.09 18.08
CA ILE A 159 -5.63 11.18 16.75
C ILE A 159 -6.66 11.20 15.60
N SER A 160 -7.80 10.54 15.77
CA SER A 160 -8.90 10.51 14.78
C SER A 160 -9.87 11.69 14.88
N ALA A 161 -9.72 12.57 15.85
CA ALA A 161 -10.64 13.70 16.10
C ALA A 161 -10.15 15.03 15.51
N GLY A 162 -8.95 15.06 14.93
CA GLY A 162 -8.33 16.23 14.33
C GLY A 162 -8.41 16.26 12.81
N ARG A 163 -7.79 17.31 12.22
CA ARG A 163 -7.55 17.39 10.77
C ARG A 163 -6.26 16.66 10.43
N THR A 164 -6.28 15.89 9.36
CA THR A 164 -5.09 15.23 8.81
C THR A 164 -4.55 16.06 7.67
N PHE A 165 -3.27 16.41 7.71
CA PHE A 165 -2.56 17.05 6.61
C PHE A 165 -1.67 16.01 5.96
N LEU A 166 -1.82 15.83 4.64
CA LEU A 166 -0.97 14.99 3.82
C LEU A 166 -0.16 15.90 2.90
N PHE A 167 1.15 15.80 2.99
CA PHE A 167 2.04 16.45 2.03
C PHE A 167 2.39 15.40 0.97
N GLY A 168 1.88 15.62 -0.25
CA GLY A 168 2.24 14.85 -1.43
C GLY A 168 3.24 15.62 -2.28
N GLY A 169 4.16 14.92 -2.95
CA GLY A 169 5.05 15.48 -3.97
C GLY A 169 4.57 15.11 -5.38
#